data_e281aaa9df79a6bc8c8ed5d2ae348f9c
#
_entry.id   e281aaa9df79a6bc8c8ed5d2ae348f9c
#
_cell.length_a   1.000
_cell.length_b   1.000
_cell.length_c   1.000
_cell.angle_alpha   90.00
_cell.angle_beta   90.00
_cell.angle_gamma   90.00
#
_symmetry.space_group_name_H-M   'P 1'
#
loop_
_entity.id
_entity.type
_entity.pdbx_description
1 polymer ?
#
loop_
_entity_poly.entity_id
_entity_poly.type
_entity_poly.pdbx_seq_one_letter_code
_entity_poly.pdbx_strand_id
1 'polypeptide(L)'
;MQSAVAAGSRGTVDVALHILTQGGNAVDAAVAAGLAMPVTEPGLGSLGGGGFMMVRQPDGETRLLDFFAAVPSRRGEQMTVVTVEFPGARQDFEVGAGSVAVPGVLAGLVHAHTTFGRLPWSRIVDAALAGIRDGCVLTAKQEELLGLVDAVLRLTPESAAVFAPGGRQLREGDLLVNEDYVAFLEGMRDAPGQLPALGPLVGEDLAAYRVFEREPLRVALPGATVVTNPPPSLGGSIIAYALAELAHVDHPTAADLLAALRDATEHNKATPPVSVRGTTHISVTDGRQVVAMTVSNGSNSGVMLPGTGVQLNNMMGESDLHPDGHTVVPGERIRSMMAPSLVECRGVVTALGSGGSERIRSALVRVISGLIRDSGVQRAIDAPRVHLDNEGVVQVEPGFPREQVEQLPLPLSQWHARDFYFGGVHAVTTAGEAAADARRGGHTGRA
;
A
#
# COMPACT_ATOMS: atom_id res chain seq x y z
N MET A 1 -26.25 7.10 7.67
CA MET A 1 -25.24 6.29 6.94
C MET A 1 -24.04 6.26 7.85
N GLN A 2 -23.43 5.10 8.05
CA GLN A 2 -22.38 4.89 9.04
C GLN A 2 -21.01 5.06 8.39
N SER A 3 -20.16 5.90 8.98
CA SER A 3 -18.79 6.08 8.53
C SER A 3 -17.92 4.93 9.04
N ALA A 4 -16.93 4.51 8.26
CA ALA A 4 -16.03 3.43 8.61
C ALA A 4 -14.62 3.63 8.03
N VAL A 5 -13.62 3.15 8.75
CA VAL A 5 -12.20 3.19 8.38
C VAL A 5 -11.56 1.83 8.64
N ALA A 6 -10.66 1.41 7.75
CA ALA A 6 -9.78 0.26 7.94
C ALA A 6 -8.38 0.60 7.40
N ALA A 7 -7.35 0.38 8.21
CA ALA A 7 -5.95 0.71 7.88
C ALA A 7 -4.96 -0.19 8.63
N GLY A 8 -3.67 -0.05 8.35
CA GLY A 8 -2.58 -0.86 8.91
C GLY A 8 -2.24 -0.54 10.36
N SER A 9 -2.75 0.56 10.95
CA SER A 9 -2.52 0.88 12.35
C SER A 9 -3.71 1.59 12.99
N ARG A 10 -3.76 1.51 14.32
CA ARG A 10 -4.75 2.25 15.11
C ARG A 10 -4.60 3.76 14.94
N GLY A 11 -3.37 4.28 14.97
CA GLY A 11 -3.12 5.71 14.82
C GLY A 11 -3.64 6.27 13.50
N THR A 12 -3.45 5.55 12.39
CA THR A 12 -4.00 5.93 11.07
C THR A 12 -5.53 5.95 11.08
N VAL A 13 -6.15 4.95 11.71
CA VAL A 13 -7.62 4.86 11.85
C VAL A 13 -8.16 6.01 12.71
N ASP A 14 -7.52 6.31 13.83
CA ASP A 14 -7.96 7.37 14.76
C ASP A 14 -7.92 8.76 14.09
N VAL A 15 -6.89 9.07 13.30
CA VAL A 15 -6.79 10.31 12.51
C VAL A 15 -7.92 10.42 11.49
N ALA A 16 -8.18 9.35 10.74
CA ALA A 16 -9.27 9.34 9.76
C ALA A 16 -10.65 9.52 10.42
N LEU A 17 -10.90 8.82 11.53
CA LEU A 17 -12.15 8.95 12.29
C LEU A 17 -12.34 10.35 12.85
N HIS A 18 -11.27 10.98 13.33
CA HIS A 18 -11.33 12.36 13.80
C HIS A 18 -11.87 13.29 12.71
N ILE A 19 -11.38 13.18 11.50
CA ILE A 19 -11.87 13.97 10.35
C ILE A 19 -13.33 13.68 10.06
N LEU A 20 -13.74 12.41 10.03
CA LEU A 20 -15.14 12.03 9.78
C LEU A 20 -16.08 12.60 10.84
N THR A 21 -15.69 12.58 12.12
CA THR A 21 -16.48 13.15 13.22
C THR A 21 -16.57 14.68 13.17
N GLN A 22 -15.61 15.34 12.52
CA GLN A 22 -15.60 16.79 12.28
C GLN A 22 -16.40 17.22 11.02
N GLY A 23 -17.08 16.27 10.38
CA GLY A 23 -17.90 16.53 9.18
C GLY A 23 -17.12 16.50 7.87
N GLY A 24 -15.88 16.01 7.87
CA GLY A 24 -15.12 15.71 6.66
C GLY A 24 -15.74 14.56 5.87
N ASN A 25 -15.40 14.45 4.59
CA ASN A 25 -15.80 13.33 3.75
C ASN A 25 -14.72 12.21 3.75
N ALA A 26 -14.97 11.13 3.01
CA ALA A 26 -14.03 10.01 2.97
C ALA A 26 -12.65 10.38 2.39
N VAL A 27 -12.58 11.33 1.45
CA VAL A 27 -11.31 11.83 0.89
C VAL A 27 -10.56 12.66 1.93
N ASP A 28 -11.24 13.58 2.63
CA ASP A 28 -10.62 14.35 3.73
C ASP A 28 -9.95 13.43 4.75
N ALA A 29 -10.68 12.38 5.16
CA ALA A 29 -10.20 11.40 6.13
C ALA A 29 -9.02 10.58 5.61
N ALA A 30 -9.07 10.12 4.36
CA ALA A 30 -7.98 9.37 3.73
C ALA A 30 -6.72 10.24 3.57
N VAL A 31 -6.88 11.53 3.22
CA VAL A 31 -5.75 12.47 3.09
C VAL A 31 -5.11 12.75 4.44
N ALA A 32 -5.89 13.02 5.48
CA ALA A 32 -5.34 13.22 6.83
C ALA A 32 -4.58 12.00 7.34
N ALA A 33 -5.16 10.80 7.14
CA ALA A 33 -4.51 9.52 7.45
C ALA A 33 -3.23 9.33 6.64
N GLY A 34 -3.23 9.68 5.36
CA GLY A 34 -2.06 9.65 4.49
C GLY A 34 -0.93 10.60 4.93
N LEU A 35 -1.28 11.78 5.47
CA LEU A 35 -0.31 12.69 6.08
C LEU A 35 0.25 12.16 7.40
N ALA A 36 -0.54 11.43 8.19
CA ALA A 36 -0.09 10.84 9.46
C ALA A 36 0.70 9.54 9.29
N MET A 37 0.47 8.81 8.19
CA MET A 37 0.98 7.47 7.91
C MET A 37 2.52 7.32 8.11
N PRO A 38 3.39 8.27 7.74
CA PRO A 38 4.84 8.10 7.92
C PRO A 38 5.26 7.84 9.36
N VAL A 39 4.46 8.27 10.33
CA VAL A 39 4.69 8.08 11.78
C VAL A 39 3.82 6.94 12.34
N THR A 40 2.57 6.84 11.90
CA THR A 40 1.62 5.83 12.43
C THR A 40 1.79 4.44 11.80
N GLU A 41 2.41 4.36 10.61
CA GLU A 41 2.74 3.11 9.90
C GLU A 41 4.19 3.15 9.38
N PRO A 42 5.16 3.28 10.29
CA PRO A 42 6.55 3.54 9.93
C PRO A 42 7.13 2.42 9.04
N GLY A 43 7.92 2.81 8.05
CA GLY A 43 8.55 1.89 7.11
C GLY A 43 7.63 1.36 6.00
N LEU A 44 6.32 1.63 6.03
CA LEU A 44 5.36 1.15 5.01
C LEU A 44 5.05 2.19 3.95
N GLY A 45 4.96 3.45 4.33
CA GLY A 45 4.70 4.55 3.42
C GLY A 45 5.27 5.87 3.90
N SER A 46 5.46 6.80 2.97
CA SER A 46 6.01 8.13 3.22
C SER A 46 5.50 9.11 2.16
N LEU A 47 5.57 10.42 2.46
CA LEU A 47 5.34 11.46 1.44
C LEU A 47 6.37 11.41 0.31
N GLY A 48 7.54 10.80 0.57
CA GLY A 48 8.60 10.52 -0.40
C GLY A 48 8.38 9.27 -1.25
N GLY A 49 7.21 8.63 -1.16
CA GLY A 49 6.82 7.44 -1.90
C GLY A 49 5.91 7.70 -3.10
N GLY A 50 5.22 6.65 -3.53
CA GLY A 50 4.21 6.68 -4.57
C GLY A 50 2.94 5.92 -4.20
N GLY A 51 1.84 6.16 -4.91
CA GLY A 51 0.57 5.52 -4.56
C GLY A 51 -0.52 5.67 -5.61
N PHE A 52 -1.67 5.08 -5.26
CA PHE A 52 -2.91 5.19 -6.02
C PHE A 52 -4.08 5.39 -5.05
N MET A 53 -5.06 6.18 -5.47
CA MET A 53 -6.30 6.36 -4.72
C MET A 53 -7.50 6.18 -5.65
N MET A 54 -8.34 5.20 -5.36
CA MET A 54 -9.64 5.02 -5.98
C MET A 54 -10.66 5.80 -5.18
N VAL A 55 -11.40 6.70 -5.83
CA VAL A 55 -12.46 7.50 -5.22
C VAL A 55 -13.77 7.22 -5.94
N ARG A 56 -14.78 6.74 -5.21
CA ARG A 56 -16.15 6.59 -5.72
C ARG A 56 -17.03 7.66 -5.09
N GLN A 57 -17.58 8.50 -5.94
CA GLN A 57 -18.46 9.60 -5.56
C GLN A 57 -19.89 9.11 -5.21
N PRO A 58 -20.70 9.93 -4.52
CA PRO A 58 -22.08 9.57 -4.18
C PRO A 58 -23.00 9.29 -5.37
N ASP A 59 -22.72 9.86 -6.54
CA ASP A 59 -23.42 9.63 -7.80
C ASP A 59 -23.00 8.33 -8.52
N GLY A 60 -22.00 7.65 -7.98
CA GLY A 60 -21.44 6.42 -8.54
C GLY A 60 -20.25 6.63 -9.47
N GLU A 61 -19.90 7.85 -9.82
CA GLU A 61 -18.68 8.15 -10.57
C GLU A 61 -17.47 7.63 -9.80
N THR A 62 -16.57 6.95 -10.50
CA THR A 62 -15.35 6.40 -9.91
C THR A 62 -14.13 6.90 -10.67
N ARG A 63 -13.19 7.49 -9.95
CA ARG A 63 -11.91 7.98 -10.46
C ARG A 63 -10.76 7.27 -9.79
N LEU A 64 -9.72 7.00 -10.55
CA LEU A 64 -8.45 6.54 -10.03
C LEU A 64 -7.40 7.64 -10.16
N LEU A 65 -6.84 8.06 -9.04
CA LEU A 65 -5.70 8.97 -8.99
C LEU A 65 -4.41 8.13 -8.99
N ASP A 66 -3.60 8.30 -10.04
CA ASP A 66 -2.27 7.72 -10.15
C ASP A 66 -1.23 8.77 -9.76
N PHE A 67 -0.75 8.65 -8.56
CA PHE A 67 0.39 9.40 -8.02
C PHE A 67 1.55 8.46 -7.67
N PHE A 68 1.73 7.38 -8.45
CA PHE A 68 2.87 6.50 -8.28
C PHE A 68 4.17 7.22 -8.66
N ALA A 69 5.30 6.64 -8.26
CA ALA A 69 6.59 7.23 -8.51
C ALA A 69 6.91 7.30 -10.02
N ALA A 70 7.66 8.30 -10.42
CA ALA A 70 8.10 8.49 -11.80
C ALA A 70 9.63 8.37 -11.91
N VAL A 71 10.09 8.03 -13.10
CA VAL A 71 11.52 7.94 -13.42
C VAL A 71 12.15 9.33 -13.37
N PRO A 72 13.26 9.53 -12.62
CA PRO A 72 13.94 10.83 -12.56
C PRO A 72 14.67 11.17 -13.86
N SER A 73 14.84 12.47 -14.13
CA SER A 73 15.57 12.97 -15.31
C SER A 73 17.07 12.67 -15.28
N ARG A 74 17.63 12.53 -14.08
CA ARG A 74 19.01 12.14 -13.84
C ARG A 74 19.04 10.81 -13.14
N ARG A 75 19.80 9.85 -13.66
CA ARG A 75 20.14 8.67 -12.89
C ARG A 75 21.06 9.12 -11.75
N GLY A 76 20.66 8.73 -10.54
CA GLY A 76 21.34 9.11 -9.33
C GLY A 76 22.74 8.50 -9.18
N GLU A 77 23.28 8.69 -8.01
CA GLU A 77 24.54 8.12 -7.55
C GLU A 77 24.50 6.59 -7.53
N GLN A 78 25.65 5.96 -7.26
CA GLN A 78 25.74 4.52 -7.12
C GLN A 78 24.78 4.02 -6.02
N MET A 79 24.05 2.95 -6.31
CA MET A 79 23.23 2.26 -5.32
C MET A 79 24.09 1.34 -4.46
N THR A 80 23.64 1.14 -3.22
CA THR A 80 24.25 0.19 -2.29
C THR A 80 23.36 -1.03 -2.18
N VAL A 81 23.92 -2.23 -2.23
CA VAL A 81 23.16 -3.46 -2.00
C VAL A 81 23.10 -3.74 -0.50
N VAL A 82 21.91 -3.88 0.03
CA VAL A 82 21.64 -4.33 1.40
C VAL A 82 20.89 -5.64 1.34
N THR A 83 21.49 -6.69 1.92
CA THR A 83 20.83 -7.99 2.02
C THR A 83 19.94 -8.04 3.25
N VAL A 84 18.69 -8.42 3.06
CA VAL A 84 17.71 -8.64 4.13
C VAL A 84 17.35 -10.13 4.18
N GLU A 85 17.40 -10.69 5.39
CA GLU A 85 17.06 -12.08 5.63
C GLU A 85 15.62 -12.19 6.17
N PHE A 86 14.79 -12.99 5.50
CA PHE A 86 13.44 -13.32 5.91
C PHE A 86 13.37 -14.77 6.43
N PRO A 87 12.36 -15.12 7.21
CA PRO A 87 12.10 -16.53 7.50
C PRO A 87 11.82 -17.29 6.19
N GLY A 88 12.84 -18.03 5.70
CA GLY A 88 12.73 -18.84 4.47
C GLY A 88 13.12 -18.18 3.16
N ALA A 89 13.63 -16.94 3.15
CA ALA A 89 14.10 -16.26 1.96
C ALA A 89 15.20 -15.25 2.27
N ARG A 90 16.09 -15.01 1.30
CA ARG A 90 17.08 -13.93 1.35
C ARG A 90 16.84 -12.99 0.18
N GLN A 91 16.93 -11.68 0.42
CA GLN A 91 16.68 -10.70 -0.62
C GLN A 91 17.69 -9.56 -0.58
N ASP A 92 18.20 -9.20 -1.75
CA ASP A 92 19.06 -8.05 -1.95
C ASP A 92 18.21 -6.84 -2.37
N PHE A 93 18.42 -5.71 -1.70
CA PHE A 93 17.79 -4.43 -2.02
C PHE A 93 18.84 -3.44 -2.48
N GLU A 94 18.62 -2.82 -3.62
CA GLU A 94 19.39 -1.67 -4.05
C GLU A 94 18.78 -0.41 -3.42
N VAL A 95 19.60 0.27 -2.61
CA VAL A 95 19.19 1.41 -1.76
C VAL A 95 20.16 2.58 -1.89
N GLY A 96 19.89 3.67 -1.21
CA GLY A 96 20.68 4.90 -1.26
C GLY A 96 20.10 5.93 -2.23
N ALA A 97 20.77 7.04 -2.42
CA ALA A 97 20.31 8.17 -3.22
C ALA A 97 20.03 7.79 -4.70
N GLY A 98 20.80 6.87 -5.26
CA GLY A 98 20.61 6.37 -6.63
C GLY A 98 19.33 5.57 -6.85
N SER A 99 18.75 5.03 -5.78
CA SER A 99 17.52 4.24 -5.85
C SER A 99 16.23 5.07 -5.79
N VAL A 100 16.34 6.39 -5.57
CA VAL A 100 15.19 7.28 -5.39
C VAL A 100 14.52 7.61 -6.72
N ALA A 101 13.24 7.32 -6.82
CA ALA A 101 12.36 7.79 -7.89
C ALA A 101 11.67 9.10 -7.52
N VAL A 102 11.16 9.86 -8.50
CA VAL A 102 10.39 11.09 -8.26
C VAL A 102 9.12 10.74 -7.48
N PRO A 103 8.94 11.25 -6.25
CA PRO A 103 7.84 10.88 -5.39
C PRO A 103 6.53 11.56 -5.78
N GLY A 104 5.42 10.89 -5.53
CA GLY A 104 4.09 11.37 -5.89
C GLY A 104 3.10 11.51 -4.74
N VAL A 105 3.37 10.94 -3.55
CA VAL A 105 2.36 10.84 -2.48
C VAL A 105 1.85 12.20 -2.07
N LEU A 106 2.73 13.16 -1.75
CA LEU A 106 2.28 14.49 -1.33
C LEU A 106 1.44 15.18 -2.42
N ALA A 107 1.89 15.12 -3.68
CA ALA A 107 1.15 15.68 -4.81
C ALA A 107 -0.22 15.00 -4.98
N GLY A 108 -0.28 13.68 -4.81
CA GLY A 108 -1.52 12.91 -4.86
C GLY A 108 -2.51 13.27 -3.76
N LEU A 109 -2.05 13.42 -2.53
CA LEU A 109 -2.88 13.81 -1.39
C LEU A 109 -3.44 15.24 -1.57
N VAL A 110 -2.60 16.18 -2.01
CA VAL A 110 -3.00 17.56 -2.31
C VAL A 110 -4.02 17.58 -3.45
N HIS A 111 -3.78 16.84 -4.53
CA HIS A 111 -4.70 16.75 -5.67
C HIS A 111 -6.05 16.14 -5.25
N ALA A 112 -6.03 15.04 -4.50
CA ALA A 112 -7.25 14.39 -4.01
C ALA A 112 -8.08 15.33 -3.13
N HIS A 113 -7.43 16.03 -2.20
CA HIS A 113 -8.10 16.99 -1.33
C HIS A 113 -8.68 18.17 -2.12
N THR A 114 -7.91 18.76 -3.05
CA THR A 114 -8.36 19.92 -3.84
C THR A 114 -9.55 19.57 -4.72
N THR A 115 -9.59 18.34 -5.27
CA THR A 115 -10.61 17.92 -6.22
C THR A 115 -11.88 17.38 -5.54
N PHE A 116 -11.71 16.63 -4.45
CA PHE A 116 -12.80 15.83 -3.84
C PHE A 116 -13.00 16.11 -2.35
N GLY A 117 -12.13 16.89 -1.71
CA GLY A 117 -12.24 17.24 -0.29
C GLY A 117 -13.37 18.22 0.02
N ARG A 118 -13.71 18.31 1.29
CA ARG A 118 -14.77 19.19 1.81
C ARG A 118 -14.25 20.18 2.85
N LEU A 119 -13.40 19.72 3.77
CA LEU A 119 -12.86 20.56 4.83
C LEU A 119 -11.71 21.44 4.32
N PRO A 120 -11.43 22.59 4.94
CA PRO A 120 -10.23 23.36 4.66
C PRO A 120 -8.96 22.53 4.88
N TRP A 121 -7.93 22.73 4.06
CA TRP A 121 -6.65 22.03 4.15
C TRP A 121 -6.02 22.10 5.56
N SER A 122 -6.09 23.26 6.22
CA SER A 122 -5.58 23.42 7.58
C SER A 122 -6.18 22.43 8.58
N ARG A 123 -7.48 22.08 8.43
CA ARG A 123 -8.14 21.09 9.29
C ARG A 123 -7.60 19.69 9.05
N ILE A 124 -7.23 19.38 7.83
CA ILE A 124 -6.63 18.09 7.43
C ILE A 124 -5.24 17.97 8.08
N VAL A 125 -4.42 19.01 7.95
CA VAL A 125 -3.09 19.06 8.55
C VAL A 125 -3.15 19.04 10.09
N ASP A 126 -4.06 19.82 10.69
CA ASP A 126 -4.25 19.85 12.15
C ASP A 126 -4.61 18.45 12.71
N ALA A 127 -5.46 17.70 12.01
CA ALA A 127 -5.83 16.34 12.42
C ALA A 127 -4.65 15.37 12.30
N ALA A 128 -3.87 15.44 11.22
CA ALA A 128 -2.67 14.64 11.07
C ALA A 128 -1.65 14.96 12.17
N LEU A 129 -1.37 16.25 12.42
CA LEU A 129 -0.47 16.71 13.48
C LEU A 129 -0.91 16.25 14.87
N ALA A 130 -2.21 16.31 15.18
CA ALA A 130 -2.73 15.83 16.46
C ALA A 130 -2.48 14.32 16.66
N GLY A 131 -2.45 13.53 15.59
CA GLY A 131 -2.19 12.10 15.64
C GLY A 131 -0.72 11.70 15.74
N ILE A 132 0.22 12.61 15.44
CA ILE A 132 1.65 12.26 15.32
C ILE A 132 2.60 13.13 16.15
N ARG A 133 2.15 14.27 16.69
CA ARG A 133 3.01 15.25 17.40
C ARG A 133 3.74 14.63 18.58
N ASP A 134 3.05 13.78 19.33
CA ASP A 134 3.61 13.10 20.50
C ASP A 134 4.29 11.76 20.14
N GLY A 135 4.44 11.47 18.85
CA GLY A 135 4.99 10.22 18.35
C GLY A 135 3.96 9.08 18.31
N CYS A 136 4.45 7.89 17.96
CA CYS A 136 3.64 6.67 17.88
C CYS A 136 4.31 5.55 18.69
N VAL A 137 3.56 4.93 19.61
CA VAL A 137 4.03 3.73 20.33
C VAL A 137 3.98 2.54 19.39
N LEU A 138 5.13 1.88 19.20
CA LEU A 138 5.25 0.75 18.29
C LEU A 138 4.55 -0.51 18.82
N THR A 139 3.89 -1.21 17.92
CA THR A 139 3.32 -2.53 18.15
C THR A 139 4.33 -3.63 17.81
N ALA A 140 4.11 -4.86 18.27
CA ALA A 140 4.93 -6.03 17.92
C ALA A 140 5.06 -6.23 16.39
N LYS A 141 3.97 -5.98 15.62
CA LYS A 141 4.02 -6.09 14.16
C LYS A 141 4.84 -4.98 13.49
N GLN A 142 4.87 -3.80 14.06
CA GLN A 142 5.74 -2.72 13.59
C GLN A 142 7.21 -2.98 13.94
N GLU A 143 7.50 -3.52 15.14
CA GLU A 143 8.85 -3.99 15.49
C GLU A 143 9.34 -5.03 14.49
N GLU A 144 8.53 -6.06 14.22
CA GLU A 144 8.86 -7.14 13.27
C GLU A 144 9.19 -6.56 11.88
N LEU A 145 8.35 -5.65 11.37
CA LEU A 145 8.54 -5.02 10.07
C LEU A 145 9.81 -4.15 10.02
N LEU A 146 9.99 -3.27 11.02
CA LEU A 146 11.17 -2.39 11.09
C LEU A 146 12.45 -3.20 11.24
N GLY A 147 12.39 -4.33 11.97
CA GLY A 147 13.51 -5.25 12.12
C GLY A 147 13.99 -5.85 10.80
N LEU A 148 13.08 -6.15 9.89
CA LEU A 148 13.43 -6.69 8.57
C LEU A 148 14.23 -5.71 7.72
N VAL A 149 13.92 -4.42 7.80
CA VAL A 149 14.55 -3.36 7.02
C VAL A 149 15.50 -2.48 7.85
N ASP A 150 15.88 -2.91 9.05
CA ASP A 150 16.71 -2.13 9.98
C ASP A 150 18.01 -1.67 9.35
N ALA A 151 18.70 -2.53 8.59
CA ALA A 151 19.94 -2.19 7.90
C ALA A 151 19.75 -1.06 6.86
N VAL A 152 18.60 -1.02 6.19
CA VAL A 152 18.23 0.06 5.26
C VAL A 152 17.91 1.34 6.02
N LEU A 153 17.12 1.24 7.10
CA LEU A 153 16.71 2.39 7.90
C LEU A 153 17.85 3.09 8.62
N ARG A 154 18.99 2.42 8.79
CA ARG A 154 20.20 2.97 9.39
C ARG A 154 21.23 3.50 8.38
N LEU A 155 20.92 3.49 7.09
CA LEU A 155 21.90 3.81 6.05
C LEU A 155 22.43 5.24 6.15
N THR A 156 21.59 6.20 6.54
CA THR A 156 22.00 7.60 6.75
C THR A 156 21.80 8.03 8.22
N PRO A 157 22.61 8.98 8.73
CA PRO A 157 22.47 9.46 10.10
C PRO A 157 21.06 10.02 10.42
N GLU A 158 20.46 10.72 9.48
CA GLU A 158 19.13 11.33 9.63
C GLU A 158 18.06 10.24 9.79
N SER A 159 18.11 9.19 8.95
CA SER A 159 17.20 8.06 9.05
C SER A 159 17.45 7.25 10.32
N ALA A 160 18.71 7.00 10.66
CA ALA A 160 19.08 6.30 11.90
C ALA A 160 18.63 7.06 13.18
N ALA A 161 18.62 8.39 13.15
CA ALA A 161 18.17 9.20 14.29
C ALA A 161 16.69 8.94 14.63
N VAL A 162 15.85 8.68 13.62
CA VAL A 162 14.42 8.40 13.78
C VAL A 162 14.17 6.92 14.11
N PHE A 163 14.78 5.98 13.35
CA PHE A 163 14.46 4.56 13.42
C PHE A 163 15.34 3.74 14.35
N ALA A 164 16.48 4.28 14.75
CA ALA A 164 17.42 3.64 15.67
C ALA A 164 18.05 4.67 16.64
N PRO A 165 17.25 5.43 17.41
CA PRO A 165 17.75 6.44 18.32
C PRO A 165 18.75 5.84 19.33
N GLY A 166 19.90 6.50 19.50
CA GLY A 166 21.00 5.96 20.32
C GLY A 166 21.66 4.69 19.76
N GLY A 167 21.51 4.40 18.47
CA GLY A 167 22.09 3.22 17.82
C GLY A 167 21.33 1.89 18.06
N ARG A 168 20.19 1.93 18.73
CA ARG A 168 19.35 0.77 19.04
C ARG A 168 18.11 0.74 18.15
N GLN A 169 17.81 -0.43 17.59
CA GLN A 169 16.53 -0.66 16.91
C GLN A 169 15.35 -0.42 17.86
N LEU A 170 14.33 0.25 17.37
CA LEU A 170 13.07 0.42 18.08
C LEU A 170 12.33 -0.91 18.22
N ARG A 171 11.68 -1.12 19.36
CA ARG A 171 10.94 -2.33 19.73
C ARG A 171 9.50 -2.03 20.09
N GLU A 172 8.69 -3.06 20.27
CA GLU A 172 7.35 -2.95 20.85
C GLU A 172 7.36 -2.14 22.14
N GLY A 173 6.45 -1.18 22.23
CA GLY A 173 6.35 -0.27 23.36
C GLY A 173 7.28 0.95 23.30
N ASP A 174 8.26 0.99 22.41
CA ASP A 174 9.08 2.19 22.19
C ASP A 174 8.26 3.27 21.46
N LEU A 175 8.60 4.53 21.72
CA LEU A 175 8.00 5.68 21.08
C LEU A 175 8.84 6.08 19.83
N LEU A 176 8.23 6.02 18.66
CA LEU A 176 8.80 6.59 17.44
C LEU A 176 8.40 8.06 17.35
N VAL A 177 9.38 8.94 17.30
CA VAL A 177 9.19 10.40 17.17
C VAL A 177 9.94 10.89 15.93
N ASN A 178 9.31 11.79 15.16
CA ASN A 178 9.90 12.42 13.99
C ASN A 178 9.58 13.93 14.02
N GLU A 179 10.36 14.68 14.81
CA GLU A 179 10.14 16.11 15.05
C GLU A 179 10.28 16.93 13.75
N ASP A 180 11.24 16.59 12.89
CA ASP A 180 11.42 17.25 11.59
C ASP A 180 10.17 17.08 10.71
N TYR A 181 9.54 15.91 10.76
CA TYR A 181 8.32 15.66 9.98
C TYR A 181 7.14 16.46 10.53
N VAL A 182 7.00 16.56 11.84
CA VAL A 182 5.99 17.42 12.47
C VAL A 182 6.19 18.87 12.04
N ALA A 183 7.41 19.41 12.13
CA ALA A 183 7.73 20.78 11.73
C ALA A 183 7.47 21.01 10.23
N PHE A 184 7.79 20.01 9.38
CA PHE A 184 7.52 20.08 7.94
C PHE A 184 6.01 20.17 7.65
N LEU A 185 5.18 19.37 8.32
CA LEU A 185 3.72 19.45 8.18
C LEU A 185 3.15 20.75 8.71
N GLU A 186 3.67 21.28 9.84
CA GLU A 186 3.26 22.58 10.38
C GLU A 186 3.52 23.70 9.36
N GLY A 187 4.65 23.65 8.64
CA GLY A 187 4.97 24.58 7.58
C GLY A 187 4.01 24.55 6.38
N MET A 188 3.27 23.46 6.18
CA MET A 188 2.26 23.32 5.13
C MET A 188 0.82 23.58 5.60
N ARG A 189 0.61 23.97 6.87
CA ARG A 189 -0.72 24.10 7.46
C ARG A 189 -1.62 25.12 6.75
N ASP A 190 -1.08 26.25 6.38
CA ASP A 190 -1.87 27.35 5.81
C ASP A 190 -2.04 27.23 4.29
N ALA A 191 -1.16 26.48 3.62
CA ALA A 191 -1.27 26.18 2.20
C ALA A 191 -0.59 24.85 1.87
N PRO A 192 -1.16 24.03 0.96
CA PRO A 192 -0.50 22.83 0.49
C PRO A 192 0.87 23.15 -0.11
N GLY A 193 1.89 22.38 0.30
CA GLY A 193 3.26 22.52 -0.18
C GLY A 193 3.66 21.42 -1.17
N GLN A 194 4.93 21.48 -1.55
CA GLN A 194 5.63 20.44 -2.30
C GLN A 194 6.85 19.97 -1.51
N LEU A 195 7.37 18.80 -1.83
CA LEU A 195 8.66 18.40 -1.31
C LEU A 195 9.75 19.34 -1.83
N PRO A 196 10.70 19.75 -0.98
CA PRO A 196 11.80 20.59 -1.43
C PRO A 196 12.74 19.82 -2.36
N ALA A 197 13.35 20.52 -3.30
CA ALA A 197 14.36 20.00 -4.22
C ALA A 197 15.71 19.88 -3.48
N LEU A 198 15.84 18.85 -2.65
CA LEU A 198 17.01 18.58 -1.83
C LEU A 198 17.50 17.14 -1.99
N GLY A 199 18.78 16.90 -1.77
CA GLY A 199 19.36 15.57 -1.92
C GLY A 199 19.17 15.02 -3.34
N PRO A 200 18.62 13.81 -3.49
CA PRO A 200 18.42 13.19 -4.80
C PRO A 200 17.23 13.76 -5.58
N LEU A 201 16.39 14.62 -4.98
CA LEU A 201 15.22 15.19 -5.63
C LEU A 201 15.59 16.44 -6.45
N VAL A 202 15.34 16.37 -7.75
CA VAL A 202 15.62 17.46 -8.69
C VAL A 202 14.39 18.35 -8.83
N GLY A 203 14.59 19.68 -8.75
CA GLY A 203 13.49 20.64 -8.79
C GLY A 203 12.70 20.60 -10.11
N GLU A 204 13.36 20.34 -11.22
CA GLU A 204 12.73 20.17 -12.54
C GLU A 204 11.81 18.95 -12.57
N ASP A 205 12.21 17.84 -12.00
CA ASP A 205 11.41 16.61 -11.92
C ASP A 205 10.19 16.81 -11.03
N LEU A 206 10.37 17.45 -9.86
CA LEU A 206 9.26 17.78 -8.97
C LEU A 206 8.27 18.76 -9.61
N ALA A 207 8.76 19.77 -10.32
CA ALA A 207 7.93 20.74 -11.03
C ALA A 207 7.19 20.12 -12.23
N ALA A 208 7.79 19.13 -12.89
CA ALA A 208 7.21 18.40 -14.00
C ALA A 208 6.23 17.31 -13.58
N TYR A 209 6.33 16.84 -12.31
CA TYR A 209 5.47 15.78 -11.80
C TYR A 209 3.99 16.17 -11.88
N ARG A 210 3.15 15.24 -12.33
CA ARG A 210 1.68 15.40 -12.41
C ARG A 210 0.99 14.17 -11.87
N VAL A 211 -0.09 14.36 -11.14
CA VAL A 211 -1.05 13.29 -10.81
C VAL A 211 -1.87 13.00 -12.06
N PHE A 212 -2.06 11.73 -12.40
CA PHE A 212 -2.94 11.34 -13.50
C PHE A 212 -4.27 10.83 -12.97
N GLU A 213 -5.35 11.34 -13.50
CA GLU A 213 -6.66 10.73 -13.35
C GLU A 213 -6.82 9.67 -14.46
N ARG A 214 -7.01 8.41 -14.03
CA ARG A 214 -7.19 7.29 -14.97
C ARG A 214 -8.59 6.73 -14.89
N GLU A 215 -9.10 6.30 -16.04
CA GLU A 215 -10.30 5.47 -16.06
C GLU A 215 -9.98 4.10 -15.45
N PRO A 216 -10.69 3.68 -14.38
CA PRO A 216 -10.41 2.39 -13.75
C PRO A 216 -10.78 1.22 -14.66
N LEU A 217 -10.03 0.12 -14.52
CA LEU A 217 -10.37 -1.16 -15.14
C LEU A 217 -11.60 -1.75 -14.47
N ARG A 218 -12.65 -2.07 -15.25
CA ARG A 218 -13.89 -2.67 -14.78
C ARG A 218 -14.02 -4.09 -15.31
N VAL A 219 -14.35 -5.03 -14.42
CA VAL A 219 -14.54 -6.44 -14.75
C VAL A 219 -15.92 -6.87 -14.27
N ALA A 220 -16.80 -7.21 -15.22
CA ALA A 220 -18.10 -7.78 -14.90
C ALA A 220 -17.94 -9.29 -14.62
N LEU A 221 -18.42 -9.72 -13.47
CA LEU A 221 -18.44 -11.10 -13.01
C LEU A 221 -19.88 -11.50 -12.67
N PRO A 222 -20.23 -12.79 -12.61
CA PRO A 222 -21.56 -13.22 -12.19
C PRO A 222 -21.93 -12.62 -10.80
N GLY A 223 -22.91 -11.73 -10.78
CA GLY A 223 -23.42 -11.09 -9.56
C GLY A 223 -22.52 -10.00 -8.95
N ALA A 224 -21.43 -9.60 -9.60
CA ALA A 224 -20.52 -8.56 -9.10
C ALA A 224 -19.83 -7.78 -10.21
N THR A 225 -19.38 -6.56 -9.89
CA THR A 225 -18.42 -5.81 -10.71
C THR A 225 -17.20 -5.49 -9.85
N VAL A 226 -16.03 -5.78 -10.37
CA VAL A 226 -14.75 -5.40 -9.75
C VAL A 226 -14.18 -4.21 -10.51
N VAL A 227 -13.81 -3.17 -9.78
CA VAL A 227 -13.19 -1.95 -10.30
C VAL A 227 -11.79 -1.86 -9.70
N THR A 228 -10.75 -1.80 -10.53
CA THR A 228 -9.36 -1.89 -10.06
C THR A 228 -8.41 -1.06 -10.93
N ASN A 229 -7.13 -1.12 -10.64
CA ASN A 229 -6.06 -0.34 -11.27
C ASN A 229 -5.86 -0.77 -12.73
N PRO A 230 -5.88 0.17 -13.71
CA PRO A 230 -5.55 -0.11 -15.10
C PRO A 230 -4.02 -0.10 -15.31
N PRO A 231 -3.52 -0.49 -16.49
CA PRO A 231 -2.13 -0.22 -16.89
C PRO A 231 -1.75 1.27 -16.76
N PRO A 232 -0.48 1.60 -16.43
CA PRO A 232 0.69 0.74 -16.39
C PRO A 232 0.84 -0.11 -15.11
N SER A 233 -0.09 -0.02 -14.15
CA SER A 233 -0.10 -0.95 -13.01
C SER A 233 -0.50 -2.35 -13.48
N LEU A 234 0.31 -3.35 -13.13
CA LEU A 234 0.06 -4.75 -13.51
C LEU A 234 -0.90 -5.45 -12.56
N GLY A 235 -0.90 -5.05 -11.29
CA GLY A 235 -1.67 -5.73 -10.23
C GLY A 235 -3.15 -5.85 -10.56
N GLY A 236 -3.79 -4.76 -11.00
CA GLY A 236 -5.20 -4.77 -11.35
C GLY A 236 -5.53 -5.68 -12.53
N SER A 237 -4.72 -5.67 -13.58
CA SER A 237 -4.91 -6.55 -14.75
C SER A 237 -4.79 -8.03 -14.39
N ILE A 238 -3.81 -8.39 -13.55
CA ILE A 238 -3.62 -9.77 -13.08
C ILE A 238 -4.81 -10.21 -12.22
N ILE A 239 -5.26 -9.36 -11.30
CA ILE A 239 -6.43 -9.63 -10.45
C ILE A 239 -7.68 -9.81 -11.29
N ALA A 240 -7.90 -8.93 -12.26
CA ALA A 240 -9.05 -8.98 -13.17
C ALA A 240 -9.11 -10.29 -13.95
N TYR A 241 -7.98 -10.70 -14.53
CA TYR A 241 -7.88 -11.95 -15.28
C TYR A 241 -8.11 -13.17 -14.37
N ALA A 242 -7.42 -13.25 -13.22
CA ALA A 242 -7.56 -14.37 -12.30
C ALA A 242 -8.99 -14.52 -11.76
N LEU A 243 -9.68 -13.41 -11.48
CA LEU A 243 -11.07 -13.43 -11.05
C LEU A 243 -12.03 -13.90 -12.17
N ALA A 244 -11.75 -13.54 -13.41
CA ALA A 244 -12.53 -14.02 -14.56
C ALA A 244 -12.40 -15.53 -14.74
N GLU A 245 -11.20 -16.10 -14.61
CA GLU A 245 -10.97 -17.56 -14.62
C GLU A 245 -11.72 -18.26 -13.49
N LEU A 246 -11.76 -17.65 -12.29
CA LEU A 246 -12.44 -18.20 -11.13
C LEU A 246 -13.97 -17.97 -11.12
N ALA A 247 -14.51 -17.20 -12.08
CA ALA A 247 -15.90 -16.76 -12.06
C ALA A 247 -16.92 -17.90 -12.02
N HIS A 248 -16.59 -19.03 -12.61
CA HIS A 248 -17.48 -20.22 -12.73
C HIS A 248 -17.15 -21.34 -11.73
N VAL A 249 -16.21 -21.10 -10.79
CA VAL A 249 -15.84 -22.07 -9.75
C VAL A 249 -16.54 -21.69 -8.46
N ASP A 250 -17.52 -22.47 -8.00
CA ASP A 250 -18.32 -22.14 -6.80
C ASP A 250 -17.48 -22.07 -5.52
N HIS A 251 -16.55 -23.00 -5.33
CA HIS A 251 -15.69 -23.10 -4.15
C HIS A 251 -14.22 -23.27 -4.57
N PRO A 252 -13.52 -22.18 -4.95
CA PRO A 252 -12.13 -22.29 -5.40
C PRO A 252 -11.23 -22.92 -4.36
N THR A 253 -10.54 -23.98 -4.73
CA THR A 253 -9.52 -24.65 -3.94
C THR A 253 -8.20 -23.89 -3.97
N ALA A 254 -7.22 -24.30 -3.17
CA ALA A 254 -5.87 -23.75 -3.24
C ALA A 254 -5.24 -23.91 -4.64
N ALA A 255 -5.50 -25.05 -5.31
CA ALA A 255 -5.02 -25.32 -6.66
C ALA A 255 -5.67 -24.41 -7.71
N ASP A 256 -6.98 -24.16 -7.61
CA ASP A 256 -7.69 -23.25 -8.52
C ASP A 256 -7.17 -21.80 -8.40
N LEU A 257 -6.97 -21.34 -7.17
CA LEU A 257 -6.40 -20.01 -6.91
C LEU A 257 -4.99 -19.87 -7.48
N LEU A 258 -4.16 -20.90 -7.30
CA LEU A 258 -2.79 -20.92 -7.80
C LEU A 258 -2.75 -20.94 -9.33
N ALA A 259 -3.56 -21.79 -9.97
CA ALA A 259 -3.65 -21.90 -11.42
C ALA A 259 -4.09 -20.56 -12.04
N ALA A 260 -5.18 -19.97 -11.56
CA ALA A 260 -5.68 -18.69 -12.04
C ALA A 260 -4.65 -17.56 -11.91
N LEU A 261 -3.90 -17.50 -10.81
CA LEU A 261 -2.85 -16.51 -10.60
C LEU A 261 -1.64 -16.72 -11.51
N ARG A 262 -1.23 -17.98 -11.75
CA ARG A 262 -0.16 -18.31 -12.68
C ARG A 262 -0.55 -17.90 -14.10
N ASP A 263 -1.70 -18.34 -14.58
CA ASP A 263 -2.18 -18.09 -15.93
C ASP A 263 -2.38 -16.58 -16.17
N ALA A 264 -2.89 -15.85 -15.16
CA ALA A 264 -2.99 -14.39 -15.19
C ALA A 264 -1.62 -13.69 -15.28
N THR A 265 -0.61 -14.22 -14.59
CA THR A 265 0.75 -13.67 -14.60
C THR A 265 1.40 -13.89 -15.97
N GLU A 266 1.28 -15.08 -16.53
CA GLU A 266 1.78 -15.42 -17.86
C GLU A 266 1.08 -14.61 -18.95
N HIS A 267 -0.24 -14.47 -18.88
CA HIS A 267 -1.03 -13.69 -19.84
C HIS A 267 -0.60 -12.22 -19.88
N ASN A 268 -0.36 -11.62 -18.73
CA ASN A 268 0.07 -10.22 -18.62
C ASN A 268 1.56 -10.02 -18.87
N LYS A 269 2.32 -11.07 -19.19
CA LYS A 269 3.78 -11.06 -19.36
C LYS A 269 4.47 -10.30 -18.21
N ALA A 270 3.91 -10.47 -17.01
CA ALA A 270 4.48 -9.91 -15.80
C ALA A 270 5.73 -10.72 -15.48
N THR A 271 6.90 -10.09 -15.50
CA THR A 271 8.08 -10.68 -14.90
C THR A 271 7.85 -10.68 -13.41
N PRO A 272 7.88 -11.83 -12.74
CA PRO A 272 7.63 -11.88 -11.32
C PRO A 272 8.76 -11.15 -10.58
N PRO A 273 8.43 -10.24 -9.67
CA PRO A 273 9.41 -9.59 -8.82
C PRO A 273 9.75 -10.43 -7.58
N VAL A 274 10.99 -10.32 -7.14
CA VAL A 274 11.45 -10.89 -5.85
C VAL A 274 11.52 -9.76 -4.83
N SER A 275 10.42 -9.42 -4.11
CA SER A 275 10.62 -8.50 -2.99
C SER A 275 9.51 -8.48 -1.93
N VAL A 276 9.92 -8.34 -0.66
CA VAL A 276 9.05 -7.92 0.45
C VAL A 276 9.16 -6.41 0.56
N ARG A 277 8.06 -5.65 0.42
CA ARG A 277 8.05 -4.19 0.38
C ARG A 277 7.18 -3.58 1.44
N GLY A 278 7.59 -2.38 1.87
CA GLY A 278 6.76 -1.48 2.63
C GLY A 278 5.64 -0.91 1.76
N THR A 279 4.43 -1.39 1.99
CA THR A 279 3.20 -0.91 1.34
C THR A 279 2.08 -0.97 2.35
N THR A 280 1.29 0.10 2.44
CA THR A 280 0.09 0.14 3.27
C THR A 280 -1.15 0.47 2.45
N HIS A 281 -2.32 0.15 3.03
CA HIS A 281 -3.61 0.42 2.44
C HIS A 281 -4.56 1.04 3.46
N ILE A 282 -5.29 2.06 3.03
CA ILE A 282 -6.29 2.77 3.82
C ILE A 282 -7.61 2.75 3.05
N SER A 283 -8.65 2.16 3.64
CA SER A 283 -10.02 2.20 3.13
C SER A 283 -10.90 3.06 4.02
N VAL A 284 -11.67 3.98 3.43
CA VAL A 284 -12.55 4.91 4.16
C VAL A 284 -13.90 5.02 3.47
N THR A 285 -14.97 5.10 4.27
CA THR A 285 -16.29 5.55 3.79
C THR A 285 -16.93 6.54 4.78
N ASP A 286 -17.59 7.55 4.25
CA ASP A 286 -18.50 8.43 5.02
C ASP A 286 -19.97 8.00 4.87
N GLY A 287 -20.22 6.82 4.30
CA GLY A 287 -21.53 6.29 3.98
C GLY A 287 -22.09 6.78 2.64
N ARG A 288 -21.42 7.72 1.96
CA ARG A 288 -21.77 8.25 0.62
C ARG A 288 -20.62 8.09 -0.36
N GLN A 289 -19.46 8.61 0.01
CA GLN A 289 -18.23 8.51 -0.73
C GLN A 289 -17.41 7.33 -0.20
N VAL A 290 -16.66 6.67 -1.07
CA VAL A 290 -15.80 5.53 -0.70
C VAL A 290 -14.42 5.74 -1.29
N VAL A 291 -13.39 5.51 -0.48
CA VAL A 291 -11.99 5.65 -0.87
C VAL A 291 -11.22 4.36 -0.58
N ALA A 292 -10.42 3.93 -1.54
CA ALA A 292 -9.39 2.90 -1.38
C ALA A 292 -8.05 3.51 -1.79
N MET A 293 -7.12 3.70 -0.83
CA MET A 293 -5.81 4.29 -1.08
C MET A 293 -4.71 3.31 -0.71
N THR A 294 -3.80 3.05 -1.66
CA THR A 294 -2.59 2.25 -1.43
C THR A 294 -1.36 3.09 -1.67
N VAL A 295 -0.45 3.11 -0.69
CA VAL A 295 0.80 3.90 -0.71
C VAL A 295 1.98 2.99 -0.43
N SER A 296 3.10 3.24 -1.09
CA SER A 296 4.34 2.48 -0.91
C SER A 296 5.56 3.40 -0.94
N ASN A 297 6.53 3.07 -0.10
CA ASN A 297 7.87 3.65 -0.15
C ASN A 297 8.91 2.67 -0.72
N GLY A 298 8.45 1.56 -1.32
CA GLY A 298 9.30 0.44 -1.66
C GLY A 298 9.86 -0.21 -0.40
N SER A 299 11.13 -0.62 -0.44
CA SER A 299 11.86 -1.11 0.75
C SER A 299 12.52 0.02 1.53
N ASN A 300 12.27 1.26 1.17
CA ASN A 300 12.93 2.50 1.58
C ASN A 300 14.34 2.63 0.99
N SER A 301 14.74 3.85 0.65
CA SER A 301 16.11 4.12 0.18
C SER A 301 17.15 4.22 1.30
N GLY A 302 16.70 4.29 2.56
CA GLY A 302 17.55 4.68 3.69
C GLY A 302 17.93 6.16 3.71
N VAL A 303 17.42 6.95 2.75
CA VAL A 303 17.65 8.39 2.65
C VAL A 303 16.45 9.15 3.16
N MET A 304 16.68 10.02 4.11
CA MET A 304 15.70 10.99 4.62
C MET A 304 15.98 12.35 4.00
N LEU A 305 14.93 13.03 3.55
CA LEU A 305 15.06 14.36 2.95
C LEU A 305 15.43 15.36 4.05
N PRO A 306 16.60 16.05 3.95
CA PRO A 306 17.12 16.88 5.04
C PRO A 306 16.14 17.93 5.53
N GLY A 307 15.98 18.06 6.88
CA GLY A 307 15.13 19.04 7.53
C GLY A 307 13.63 18.87 7.33
N THR A 308 13.19 17.71 6.80
CA THR A 308 11.76 17.43 6.57
C THR A 308 11.28 16.18 7.29
N GLY A 309 12.17 15.32 7.75
CA GLY A 309 11.80 14.01 8.29
C GLY A 309 11.11 13.08 7.29
N VAL A 310 11.06 13.43 5.99
CA VAL A 310 10.44 12.64 4.92
C VAL A 310 11.40 11.60 4.42
N GLN A 311 11.04 10.33 4.56
CA GLN A 311 11.79 9.20 4.05
C GLN A 311 11.52 9.01 2.55
N LEU A 312 12.58 8.82 1.75
CA LEU A 312 12.49 8.65 0.31
C LEU A 312 12.40 7.16 -0.09
N ASN A 313 11.71 6.92 -1.21
CA ASN A 313 11.52 5.60 -1.78
C ASN A 313 12.81 5.05 -2.43
N ASN A 314 12.84 3.71 -2.67
CA ASN A 314 13.92 3.06 -3.44
C ASN A 314 13.42 2.45 -4.76
N MET A 315 12.37 3.01 -5.37
CA MET A 315 11.70 2.39 -6.51
C MET A 315 12.55 2.29 -7.78
N MET A 316 13.65 3.05 -7.90
CA MET A 316 14.63 2.86 -8.99
C MET A 316 15.59 1.69 -8.74
N GLY A 317 15.75 1.25 -7.49
CA GLY A 317 16.55 0.10 -7.09
C GLY A 317 15.76 -1.21 -7.01
N GLU A 318 14.49 -1.21 -7.42
CA GLU A 318 13.64 -2.38 -7.37
C GLU A 318 13.52 -3.03 -8.76
N SER A 319 14.36 -4.03 -9.03
CA SER A 319 14.53 -4.67 -10.34
C SER A 319 13.22 -5.16 -10.98
N ASP A 320 12.26 -5.57 -10.18
CA ASP A 320 10.95 -6.05 -10.63
C ASP A 320 10.03 -4.95 -11.17
N LEU A 321 10.27 -3.69 -10.78
CA LEU A 321 9.60 -2.54 -11.36
C LEU A 321 10.19 -2.15 -12.72
N HIS A 322 11.38 -2.68 -13.04
CA HIS A 322 12.16 -2.41 -14.24
C HIS A 322 12.51 -3.72 -14.95
N PRO A 323 11.56 -4.38 -15.64
CA PRO A 323 11.80 -5.66 -16.29
C PRO A 323 12.92 -5.55 -17.33
N ASP A 324 13.69 -6.64 -17.50
CA ASP A 324 14.81 -6.74 -18.43
C ASP A 324 14.44 -6.25 -19.83
N GLY A 325 15.31 -5.43 -20.42
CA GLY A 325 15.12 -4.87 -21.75
C GLY A 325 14.15 -3.67 -21.82
N HIS A 326 13.56 -3.24 -20.72
CA HIS A 326 12.76 -2.02 -20.69
C HIS A 326 13.65 -0.78 -20.61
N THR A 327 13.56 0.09 -21.61
CA THR A 327 14.22 1.39 -21.58
C THR A 327 13.46 2.30 -20.63
N VAL A 328 14.08 2.68 -19.54
CA VAL A 328 13.52 3.60 -18.56
C VAL A 328 13.55 5.03 -19.10
N VAL A 329 12.40 5.66 -19.28
CA VAL A 329 12.28 7.01 -19.83
C VAL A 329 11.98 8.01 -18.72
N PRO A 330 12.74 9.11 -18.59
CA PRO A 330 12.46 10.16 -17.61
C PRO A 330 11.01 10.66 -17.66
N GLY A 331 10.39 10.80 -16.49
CA GLY A 331 9.01 11.25 -16.35
C GLY A 331 7.95 10.15 -16.53
N GLU A 332 8.31 8.97 -17.05
CA GLU A 332 7.37 7.85 -17.10
C GLU A 332 7.03 7.30 -15.71
N ARG A 333 5.79 6.81 -15.57
CA ARG A 333 5.37 6.08 -14.37
C ARG A 333 6.07 4.74 -14.28
N ILE A 334 6.66 4.49 -13.13
CA ILE A 334 7.17 3.16 -12.78
C ILE A 334 5.99 2.18 -12.65
N ARG A 335 6.19 0.93 -13.01
CA ARG A 335 5.17 -0.13 -12.89
C ARG A 335 4.89 -0.46 -11.43
N SER A 336 3.71 -1.04 -11.14
CA SER A 336 3.32 -1.40 -9.77
C SER A 336 2.41 -2.61 -9.74
N MET A 337 2.45 -3.35 -8.61
CA MET A 337 1.46 -4.39 -8.29
C MET A 337 0.32 -3.86 -7.40
N MET A 338 0.39 -2.61 -6.96
CA MET A 338 -0.68 -2.00 -6.14
C MET A 338 -1.99 -1.91 -6.93
N ALA A 339 -3.07 -2.33 -6.29
CA ALA A 339 -4.39 -2.41 -6.89
C ALA A 339 -5.48 -2.06 -5.87
N PRO A 340 -5.57 -0.77 -5.42
CA PRO A 340 -6.75 -0.35 -4.68
C PRO A 340 -7.98 -0.64 -5.54
N SER A 341 -8.98 -1.30 -4.95
CA SER A 341 -10.11 -1.85 -5.69
C SER A 341 -11.43 -1.57 -5.02
N LEU A 342 -12.50 -1.60 -5.83
CA LEU A 342 -13.87 -1.64 -5.36
C LEU A 342 -14.54 -2.92 -5.87
N VAL A 343 -15.36 -3.53 -5.01
CA VAL A 343 -16.22 -4.67 -5.37
C VAL A 343 -17.66 -4.23 -5.19
N GLU A 344 -18.39 -4.15 -6.28
CA GLU A 344 -19.83 -3.86 -6.30
C GLU A 344 -20.58 -5.18 -6.37
N CYS A 345 -21.20 -5.57 -5.27
CA CYS A 345 -21.92 -6.83 -5.15
C CYS A 345 -23.16 -6.67 -4.28
N ARG A 346 -24.32 -7.19 -4.75
CA ARG A 346 -25.60 -7.16 -4.01
C ARG A 346 -26.01 -5.75 -3.51
N GLY A 347 -25.70 -4.71 -4.27
CA GLY A 347 -26.03 -3.33 -3.90
C GLY A 347 -25.10 -2.70 -2.86
N VAL A 348 -24.07 -3.42 -2.43
CA VAL A 348 -23.02 -2.92 -1.53
C VAL A 348 -21.73 -2.73 -2.30
N VAL A 349 -21.04 -1.62 -2.04
CA VAL A 349 -19.69 -1.37 -2.56
C VAL A 349 -18.69 -1.60 -1.43
N THR A 350 -17.73 -2.48 -1.65
CA THR A 350 -16.60 -2.71 -0.75
C THR A 350 -15.35 -2.09 -1.33
N ALA A 351 -14.75 -1.13 -0.63
CA ALA A 351 -13.42 -0.62 -0.94
C ALA A 351 -12.38 -1.46 -0.22
N LEU A 352 -11.34 -1.89 -0.92
CA LEU A 352 -10.28 -2.71 -0.35
C LEU A 352 -8.96 -2.58 -1.12
N GLY A 353 -7.89 -2.96 -0.47
CA GLY A 353 -6.57 -3.12 -1.06
C GLY A 353 -5.63 -3.80 -0.10
N SER A 354 -4.40 -4.04 -0.51
CA SER A 354 -3.41 -4.78 0.26
C SER A 354 -2.03 -4.16 0.14
N GLY A 355 -1.23 -4.29 1.19
CA GLY A 355 0.23 -4.26 1.10
C GLY A 355 0.79 -5.65 0.81
N GLY A 356 2.07 -5.74 0.38
CA GLY A 356 2.74 -7.03 0.24
C GLY A 356 3.37 -7.30 -1.14
N SER A 357 3.70 -6.28 -1.92
CA SER A 357 4.34 -6.41 -3.24
C SER A 357 3.56 -7.36 -4.17
N GLU A 358 4.20 -8.38 -4.71
CA GLU A 358 3.57 -9.39 -5.58
C GLU A 358 2.43 -10.16 -4.90
N ARG A 359 2.47 -10.31 -3.54
CA ARG A 359 1.42 -10.99 -2.79
C ARG A 359 0.12 -10.21 -2.76
N ILE A 360 0.13 -8.91 -3.15
CA ILE A 360 -1.09 -8.10 -3.32
C ILE A 360 -2.09 -8.82 -4.21
N ARG A 361 -1.63 -9.38 -5.35
CA ARG A 361 -2.49 -10.11 -6.29
C ARG A 361 -3.14 -11.34 -5.66
N SER A 362 -2.38 -12.16 -4.96
CA SER A 362 -2.88 -13.38 -4.29
C SER A 362 -3.84 -13.03 -3.16
N ALA A 363 -3.52 -12.03 -2.34
CA ALA A 363 -4.37 -11.56 -1.26
C ALA A 363 -5.71 -11.02 -1.78
N LEU A 364 -5.68 -10.15 -2.80
CA LEU A 364 -6.90 -9.54 -3.33
C LEU A 364 -7.75 -10.54 -4.12
N VAL A 365 -7.16 -11.42 -4.93
CA VAL A 365 -7.91 -12.49 -5.61
C VAL A 365 -8.62 -13.37 -4.60
N ARG A 366 -7.94 -13.77 -3.52
CA ARG A 366 -8.53 -14.60 -2.47
C ARG A 366 -9.69 -13.91 -1.76
N VAL A 367 -9.49 -12.65 -1.35
CA VAL A 367 -10.51 -11.88 -0.62
C VAL A 367 -11.70 -11.55 -1.52
N ILE A 368 -11.47 -11.03 -2.72
CA ILE A 368 -12.54 -10.65 -3.66
C ILE A 368 -13.34 -11.89 -4.07
N SER A 369 -12.67 -13.01 -4.33
CA SER A 369 -13.33 -14.30 -4.60
C SER A 369 -14.26 -14.72 -3.46
N GLY A 370 -13.87 -14.51 -2.20
CA GLY A 370 -14.72 -14.74 -1.04
C GLY A 370 -15.90 -13.78 -0.95
N LEU A 371 -15.70 -12.48 -1.18
CA LEU A 371 -16.75 -11.46 -1.15
C LEU A 371 -17.87 -11.72 -2.16
N ILE A 372 -17.50 -12.07 -3.39
CA ILE A 372 -18.46 -12.40 -4.46
C ILE A 372 -19.32 -13.60 -4.06
N ARG A 373 -18.77 -14.54 -3.27
CA ARG A 373 -19.44 -15.77 -2.78
C ARG A 373 -20.06 -15.63 -1.38
N ASP A 374 -20.28 -14.38 -0.94
CA ASP A 374 -20.98 -14.07 0.32
C ASP A 374 -20.30 -14.54 1.61
N SER A 375 -18.97 -14.55 1.62
CA SER A 375 -18.24 -14.99 2.82
C SER A 375 -18.33 -14.01 4.00
N GLY A 376 -18.81 -12.78 3.81
CA GLY A 376 -18.65 -11.66 4.74
C GLY A 376 -17.23 -11.10 4.72
N VAL A 377 -17.07 -9.79 4.97
CA VAL A 377 -15.80 -9.09 4.70
C VAL A 377 -14.66 -9.62 5.57
N GLN A 378 -14.85 -9.72 6.89
CA GLN A 378 -13.78 -10.18 7.79
C GLN A 378 -13.42 -11.65 7.52
N ARG A 379 -14.40 -12.52 7.27
CA ARG A 379 -14.15 -13.93 6.95
C ARG A 379 -13.37 -14.09 5.65
N ALA A 380 -13.66 -13.28 4.63
CA ALA A 380 -12.92 -13.28 3.37
C ALA A 380 -11.45 -12.86 3.58
N ILE A 381 -11.20 -11.83 4.42
CA ILE A 381 -9.85 -11.38 4.79
C ILE A 381 -9.09 -12.47 5.58
N ASP A 382 -9.75 -13.13 6.52
CA ASP A 382 -9.16 -14.16 7.37
C ASP A 382 -8.92 -15.50 6.66
N ALA A 383 -9.45 -15.68 5.47
CA ALA A 383 -9.27 -16.91 4.71
C ALA A 383 -7.80 -17.20 4.42
N PRO A 384 -7.37 -18.48 4.45
CA PRO A 384 -5.99 -18.87 4.17
C PRO A 384 -5.58 -18.51 2.76
N ARG A 385 -4.31 -18.19 2.55
CA ARG A 385 -3.72 -17.74 1.28
C ARG A 385 -2.71 -18.73 0.74
N VAL A 386 -2.63 -18.79 -0.57
CA VAL A 386 -1.60 -19.51 -1.33
C VAL A 386 -0.95 -18.52 -2.30
N HIS A 387 0.36 -18.63 -2.49
CA HIS A 387 1.12 -17.78 -3.37
C HIS A 387 2.21 -18.56 -4.08
N LEU A 388 2.42 -18.32 -5.37
CA LEU A 388 3.57 -18.79 -6.12
C LEU A 388 4.61 -17.68 -6.13
N ASP A 389 5.75 -17.92 -5.49
CA ASP A 389 6.85 -16.98 -5.51
C ASP A 389 7.68 -17.08 -6.81
N ASN A 390 8.71 -16.26 -6.92
CA ASN A 390 9.52 -16.16 -8.14
C ASN A 390 10.57 -17.27 -8.29
N GLU A 391 10.84 -17.99 -7.21
CA GLU A 391 11.69 -19.17 -7.24
C GLU A 391 10.89 -20.41 -7.66
N GLY A 392 9.60 -20.24 -7.92
CA GLY A 392 8.67 -21.31 -8.28
C GLY A 392 8.22 -22.16 -7.09
N VAL A 393 8.42 -21.66 -5.85
CA VAL A 393 7.96 -22.32 -4.65
C VAL A 393 6.54 -21.90 -4.31
N VAL A 394 5.67 -22.86 -4.07
CA VAL A 394 4.29 -22.61 -3.61
C VAL A 394 4.30 -22.37 -2.11
N GLN A 395 4.01 -21.15 -1.69
CA GLN A 395 3.90 -20.71 -0.31
C GLN A 395 2.46 -20.88 0.15
N VAL A 396 2.22 -21.59 1.26
CA VAL A 396 0.87 -21.96 1.73
C VAL A 396 0.69 -21.63 3.20
N GLU A 397 -0.34 -20.83 3.52
CA GLU A 397 -0.75 -20.58 4.90
C GLU A 397 -1.48 -21.79 5.53
N PRO A 398 -1.44 -21.92 6.86
CA PRO A 398 -2.28 -22.88 7.55
C PRO A 398 -3.77 -22.53 7.41
N GLY A 399 -4.61 -23.58 7.32
CA GLY A 399 -6.06 -23.45 7.27
C GLY A 399 -6.72 -23.96 5.99
N PHE A 400 -5.95 -24.34 4.98
CA PHE A 400 -6.48 -25.15 3.87
C PHE A 400 -6.69 -26.60 4.32
N PRO A 401 -7.74 -27.31 3.79
CA PRO A 401 -7.88 -28.75 3.97
C PRO A 401 -6.62 -29.49 3.50
N ARG A 402 -6.22 -30.53 4.24
CA ARG A 402 -5.00 -31.28 3.94
C ARG A 402 -4.97 -31.84 2.52
N GLU A 403 -6.11 -32.36 2.06
CA GLU A 403 -6.25 -32.91 0.71
C GLU A 403 -5.98 -31.84 -0.39
N GLN A 404 -6.33 -30.59 -0.14
CA GLN A 404 -6.03 -29.50 -1.07
C GLN A 404 -4.53 -29.16 -1.11
N VAL A 405 -3.86 -29.20 0.04
CA VAL A 405 -2.43 -28.95 0.14
C VAL A 405 -1.62 -30.05 -0.53
N GLU A 406 -2.03 -31.31 -0.36
CA GLU A 406 -1.38 -32.48 -0.98
C GLU A 406 -1.49 -32.50 -2.53
N GLN A 407 -2.46 -31.76 -3.10
CA GLN A 407 -2.65 -31.63 -4.55
C GLN A 407 -1.84 -30.47 -5.17
N LEU A 408 -1.18 -29.65 -4.36
CA LEU A 408 -0.40 -28.52 -4.86
C LEU A 408 0.92 -29.02 -5.47
N PRO A 409 1.43 -28.32 -6.52
CA PRO A 409 2.71 -28.67 -7.12
C PRO A 409 3.88 -28.43 -6.18
N LEU A 410 4.98 -29.16 -6.41
CA LEU A 410 6.26 -28.96 -5.72
C LEU A 410 7.17 -28.08 -6.57
N PRO A 411 8.08 -27.30 -5.93
CA PRO A 411 8.35 -27.24 -4.50
C PRO A 411 7.28 -26.49 -3.69
N LEU A 412 7.06 -26.93 -2.44
CA LEU A 412 6.01 -26.44 -1.56
C LEU A 412 6.59 -26.04 -0.19
N SER A 413 6.27 -24.86 0.29
CA SER A 413 6.58 -24.35 1.62
C SER A 413 5.30 -24.13 2.42
N GLN A 414 5.12 -24.91 3.50
CA GLN A 414 3.96 -24.80 4.38
C GLN A 414 4.35 -23.98 5.62
N TRP A 415 3.59 -22.91 5.84
CA TRP A 415 3.77 -22.04 6.99
C TRP A 415 2.99 -22.58 8.20
N HIS A 416 3.51 -22.33 9.39
CA HIS A 416 2.89 -22.79 10.63
C HIS A 416 1.95 -21.76 11.26
N ALA A 417 2.05 -20.51 10.83
CA ALA A 417 1.21 -19.40 11.29
C ALA A 417 0.82 -18.50 10.12
N ARG A 418 -0.19 -17.66 10.33
CA ARG A 418 -0.49 -16.54 9.44
C ARG A 418 0.60 -15.50 9.58
N ASP A 419 1.08 -15.02 8.46
CA ASP A 419 2.24 -14.14 8.42
C ASP A 419 2.02 -12.93 7.52
N PHE A 420 2.69 -11.80 7.83
CA PHE A 420 2.64 -10.57 7.03
C PHE A 420 3.17 -10.79 5.59
N TYR A 421 3.94 -11.85 5.37
CA TYR A 421 4.40 -12.26 4.04
C TYR A 421 3.23 -12.34 3.06
N PHE A 422 2.09 -12.90 3.44
CA PHE A 422 0.92 -13.10 2.58
C PHE A 422 0.09 -11.84 2.33
N GLY A 423 0.63 -10.65 2.62
CA GLY A 423 -0.05 -9.38 2.46
C GLY A 423 -0.99 -9.03 3.61
N GLY A 424 -1.65 -7.88 3.52
CA GLY A 424 -2.60 -7.40 4.53
C GLY A 424 -3.71 -6.61 3.88
N VAL A 425 -4.94 -7.15 3.89
CA VAL A 425 -6.11 -6.54 3.26
C VAL A 425 -6.92 -5.74 4.27
N HIS A 426 -7.18 -4.48 3.97
CA HIS A 426 -8.09 -3.63 4.74
C HIS A 426 -9.28 -3.24 3.87
N ALA A 427 -10.49 -3.30 4.43
CA ALA A 427 -11.70 -3.08 3.67
C ALA A 427 -12.79 -2.34 4.46
N VAL A 428 -13.55 -1.50 3.76
CA VAL A 428 -14.79 -0.90 4.27
C VAL A 428 -15.92 -1.08 3.26
N THR A 429 -17.15 -1.09 3.73
CA THR A 429 -18.32 -1.19 2.87
C THR A 429 -19.19 0.07 2.96
N THR A 430 -19.97 0.37 1.92
CA THR A 430 -20.98 1.43 1.95
C THR A 430 -22.09 1.16 2.98
N ALA A 431 -22.21 -0.06 3.48
CA ALA A 431 -23.10 -0.42 4.60
C ALA A 431 -22.48 -0.08 5.98
N GLY A 432 -21.24 0.46 6.03
CA GLY A 432 -20.57 0.84 7.28
C GLY A 432 -19.85 -0.31 7.97
N GLU A 433 -19.65 -1.46 7.30
CA GLU A 433 -18.79 -2.53 7.81
C GLU A 433 -17.33 -2.16 7.55
N ALA A 434 -16.46 -2.45 8.52
CA ALA A 434 -15.01 -2.33 8.39
C ALA A 434 -14.35 -3.62 8.82
N ALA A 435 -13.33 -4.06 8.08
CA ALA A 435 -12.56 -5.25 8.36
C ALA A 435 -11.07 -5.02 8.04
N ALA A 436 -10.19 -5.57 8.86
CA ALA A 436 -8.76 -5.40 8.74
C ALA A 436 -8.00 -6.70 8.99
N ASP A 437 -6.84 -6.81 8.38
CA ASP A 437 -6.00 -8.00 8.38
C ASP A 437 -5.02 -7.99 9.55
N ALA A 438 -5.18 -8.93 10.45
CA ALA A 438 -4.29 -9.11 11.59
C ALA A 438 -2.85 -9.50 11.19
N ARG A 439 -2.63 -10.03 9.97
CA ARG A 439 -1.27 -10.36 9.46
C ARG A 439 -0.35 -9.15 9.46
N ARG A 440 -0.89 -7.95 9.26
CA ARG A 440 -0.15 -6.68 9.23
C ARG A 440 -0.59 -5.69 10.31
N GLY A 441 -1.15 -6.18 11.41
CA GLY A 441 -1.56 -5.33 12.52
C GLY A 441 -2.73 -4.40 12.22
N GLY A 442 -3.56 -4.76 11.25
CA GLY A 442 -4.67 -3.93 10.79
C GLY A 442 -5.70 -3.60 11.86
N HIS A 443 -6.25 -2.40 11.78
CA HIS A 443 -7.25 -1.85 12.68
C HIS A 443 -8.45 -1.29 11.94
N THR A 444 -9.59 -1.23 12.62
CA THR A 444 -10.84 -0.66 12.11
C THR A 444 -11.45 0.32 13.09
N GLY A 445 -12.25 1.23 12.57
CA GLY A 445 -13.06 2.13 13.38
C GLY A 445 -14.33 2.56 12.66
N ARG A 446 -15.32 3.00 13.45
CA ARG A 446 -16.62 3.47 12.96
C ARG A 446 -17.01 4.74 13.69
N ALA A 447 -17.69 5.67 13.00
CA ALA A 447 -18.20 6.92 13.55
C ALA A 447 -19.67 7.15 13.13
#